data_de9fded0d53d31bf2a9be31496d417af
#
_entry.id   de9fded0d53d31bf2a9be31496d417af
#
_cell.length_a   1.000
_cell.length_b   1.000
_cell.length_c   1.000
_cell.angle_alpha   90.00
_cell.angle_beta   90.00
_cell.angle_gamma   90.00
#
_symmetry.space_group_name_H-M   'P 1'
#
loop_
_entity.id
_entity.type
_entity.pdbx_description
1 polymer ?
#
loop_
_entity_poly.entity_id
_entity_poly.type
_entity_poly.pdbx_seq_one_letter_code
_entity_poly.pdbx_strand_id
1 'polypeptide(L)'
;MDFDFENIIGKSKAIRDVLEMVKKVARTQATVLITGDSGTGKELVALAIHGHSDRKDKLFLPVNCGALPETLLESLLFGHMKGSFTGAFANQEGLFEKARGGTIFLDEIGEIPQHLQVKLLRALEAKEILPIGSTTPRHIDVRVLAATNRDLQKEVEGGRFREDLYYRLNIMEIHIPPLSQRPEDIPLLVEHLIKKHNPELNKNFTGADEDVIRTLMSLPWKGNVRELDNVIEHTMILAEGDRILLEDLPISIVAIGQANPAFTYNLKDALRQYEKQHIIRVLDQVGQDRREAAKLLDISLSSLYRKIEELGIT
;
A
#
# COMPACT_ATOMS: atom_id res chain seq x y z
N MET A 1 -27.27 8.98 -9.02
CA MET A 1 -25.98 8.81 -9.67
C MET A 1 -25.28 7.73 -8.88
N ASP A 2 -25.15 6.55 -9.46
CA ASP A 2 -24.36 5.47 -8.86
C ASP A 2 -22.90 5.88 -8.91
N PHE A 3 -22.23 5.86 -7.75
CA PHE A 3 -20.81 6.08 -7.65
C PHE A 3 -20.14 4.77 -8.05
N ASP A 4 -19.51 4.77 -9.20
CA ASP A 4 -18.72 3.64 -9.68
C ASP A 4 -17.28 3.78 -9.16
N PHE A 5 -16.86 2.82 -8.33
CA PHE A 5 -15.51 2.77 -7.75
C PHE A 5 -14.74 1.58 -8.33
N GLU A 6 -14.85 1.35 -9.65
CA GLU A 6 -14.31 0.18 -10.36
C GLU A 6 -12.86 -0.18 -9.99
N ASN A 7 -12.06 0.81 -9.56
CA ASN A 7 -10.66 0.61 -9.24
C ASN A 7 -10.37 0.39 -7.74
N ILE A 8 -11.37 0.52 -6.84
CA ILE A 8 -11.20 0.27 -5.41
C ILE A 8 -11.87 -1.05 -5.08
N ILE A 9 -11.09 -2.12 -5.12
CA ILE A 9 -11.57 -3.48 -4.93
C ILE A 9 -11.64 -3.82 -3.44
N GLY A 10 -12.81 -4.28 -2.99
CA GLY A 10 -13.02 -4.76 -1.63
C GLY A 10 -14.49 -4.83 -1.26
N LYS A 11 -14.80 -5.73 -0.30
CA LYS A 11 -16.14 -5.92 0.28
C LYS A 11 -16.15 -5.77 1.81
N SER A 12 -14.99 -5.58 2.41
CA SER A 12 -14.85 -5.40 3.85
C SER A 12 -15.63 -4.17 4.33
N LYS A 13 -16.08 -4.21 5.58
CA LYS A 13 -16.71 -3.04 6.21
C LYS A 13 -15.75 -1.85 6.17
N ALA A 14 -14.48 -2.08 6.44
CA ALA A 14 -13.46 -1.05 6.48
C ALA A 14 -13.32 -0.29 5.14
N ILE A 15 -13.30 -1.00 4.00
CA ILE A 15 -13.27 -0.36 2.69
C ILE A 15 -14.60 0.31 2.34
N ARG A 16 -15.73 -0.26 2.71
CA ARG A 16 -17.04 0.39 2.51
C ARG A 16 -17.13 1.72 3.25
N ASP A 17 -16.65 1.77 4.50
CA ASP A 17 -16.61 3.02 5.28
C ASP A 17 -15.71 4.07 4.58
N VAL A 18 -14.56 3.68 4.02
CA VAL A 18 -13.70 4.57 3.20
C VAL A 18 -14.48 5.10 1.99
N LEU A 19 -15.16 4.22 1.24
CA LEU A 19 -15.93 4.62 0.06
C LEU A 19 -17.09 5.56 0.41
N GLU A 20 -17.75 5.36 1.54
CA GLU A 20 -18.79 6.29 2.02
C GLU A 20 -18.21 7.68 2.38
N MET A 21 -17.00 7.72 2.96
CA MET A 21 -16.31 8.99 3.18
C MET A 21 -15.92 9.66 1.86
N VAL A 22 -15.40 8.91 0.88
CA VAL A 22 -15.10 9.41 -0.47
C VAL A 22 -16.33 10.05 -1.10
N LYS A 23 -17.50 9.40 -1.06
CA LYS A 23 -18.78 9.96 -1.59
C LYS A 23 -19.13 11.30 -0.95
N LYS A 24 -18.96 11.41 0.38
CA LYS A 24 -19.29 12.64 1.11
C LYS A 24 -18.35 13.80 0.76
N VAL A 25 -17.03 13.53 0.71
CA VAL A 25 -16.03 14.58 0.51
C VAL A 25 -15.85 14.97 -0.97
N ALA A 26 -16.17 14.08 -1.91
CA ALA A 26 -15.98 14.32 -3.34
C ALA A 26 -16.66 15.62 -3.82
N ARG A 27 -17.87 15.89 -3.35
CA ARG A 27 -18.66 17.07 -3.72
C ARG A 27 -18.29 18.36 -3.00
N THR A 28 -17.29 18.32 -2.12
CA THR A 28 -16.82 19.49 -1.39
C THR A 28 -15.52 20.04 -1.99
N GLN A 29 -15.17 21.29 -1.65
CA GLN A 29 -13.87 21.87 -1.98
C GLN A 29 -12.86 21.74 -0.83
N ALA A 30 -13.21 20.99 0.22
CA ALA A 30 -12.35 20.78 1.38
C ALA A 30 -11.05 20.07 0.99
N THR A 31 -9.98 20.42 1.68
CA THR A 31 -8.73 19.65 1.67
C THR A 31 -9.00 18.30 2.34
N VAL A 32 -8.48 17.23 1.75
CA VAL A 32 -8.61 15.86 2.29
C VAL A 32 -7.22 15.30 2.53
N LEU A 33 -6.98 14.82 3.74
CA LEU A 33 -5.79 14.08 4.11
C LEU A 33 -6.09 12.58 4.06
N ILE A 34 -5.37 11.84 3.23
CA ILE A 34 -5.51 10.40 3.08
C ILE A 34 -4.35 9.74 3.81
N THR A 35 -4.64 9.01 4.89
CA THR A 35 -3.64 8.33 5.70
C THR A 35 -3.70 6.82 5.51
N GLY A 36 -2.58 6.15 5.74
CA GLY A 36 -2.47 4.68 5.65
C GLY A 36 -1.08 4.24 5.21
N ASP A 37 -0.76 2.99 5.49
CA ASP A 37 0.54 2.41 5.17
C ASP A 37 0.88 2.48 3.67
N SER A 38 2.16 2.29 3.34
CA SER A 38 2.57 2.20 1.93
C SER A 38 1.87 1.03 1.24
N GLY A 39 1.43 1.24 -0.01
CA GLY A 39 0.78 0.19 -0.81
C GLY A 39 -0.68 -0.09 -0.48
N THR A 40 -1.35 0.71 0.38
CA THR A 40 -2.79 0.53 0.71
C THR A 40 -3.75 1.04 -0.36
N GLY A 41 -3.28 1.86 -1.33
CA GLY A 41 -4.10 2.42 -2.41
C GLY A 41 -4.52 3.87 -2.22
N LYS A 42 -3.73 4.69 -1.51
CA LYS A 42 -4.02 6.12 -1.26
C LYS A 42 -4.26 6.92 -2.53
N GLU A 43 -3.49 6.67 -3.59
CA GLU A 43 -3.64 7.33 -4.88
C GLU A 43 -4.98 6.98 -5.55
N LEU A 44 -5.43 5.72 -5.48
CA LEU A 44 -6.73 5.30 -6.01
C LEU A 44 -7.88 6.01 -5.31
N VAL A 45 -7.77 6.21 -3.99
CA VAL A 45 -8.75 6.99 -3.21
C VAL A 45 -8.75 8.45 -3.65
N ALA A 46 -7.58 9.06 -3.88
CA ALA A 46 -7.49 10.43 -4.38
C ALA A 46 -8.10 10.57 -5.79
N LEU A 47 -7.84 9.63 -6.68
CA LEU A 47 -8.45 9.56 -8.02
C LEU A 47 -9.98 9.41 -7.93
N ALA A 48 -10.48 8.57 -7.02
CA ALA A 48 -11.91 8.40 -6.80
C ALA A 48 -12.57 9.69 -6.28
N ILE A 49 -11.93 10.40 -5.35
CA ILE A 49 -12.41 11.71 -4.87
C ILE A 49 -12.49 12.71 -6.03
N HIS A 50 -11.45 12.78 -6.86
CA HIS A 50 -11.43 13.69 -8.02
C HIS A 50 -12.49 13.31 -9.06
N GLY A 51 -12.57 12.03 -9.44
CA GLY A 51 -13.50 11.52 -10.46
C GLY A 51 -14.98 11.70 -10.11
N HIS A 52 -15.30 11.82 -8.80
CA HIS A 52 -16.68 12.06 -8.34
C HIS A 52 -16.94 13.50 -7.88
N SER A 53 -15.98 14.41 -8.13
CA SER A 53 -16.08 15.82 -7.80
C SER A 53 -16.65 16.67 -8.95
N ASP A 54 -17.00 17.92 -8.63
CA ASP A 54 -17.38 18.92 -9.66
C ASP A 54 -16.20 19.27 -10.61
N ARG A 55 -14.99 18.82 -10.28
CA ARG A 55 -13.76 19.01 -11.07
C ARG A 55 -13.33 17.77 -11.84
N LYS A 56 -14.17 16.73 -11.97
CA LYS A 56 -13.86 15.44 -12.59
C LYS A 56 -13.34 15.54 -14.02
N ASP A 57 -13.82 16.53 -14.79
CA ASP A 57 -13.41 16.78 -16.17
C ASP A 57 -12.23 17.77 -16.28
N LYS A 58 -11.65 18.15 -15.14
CA LYS A 58 -10.49 19.03 -15.05
C LYS A 58 -9.23 18.22 -14.77
N LEU A 59 -8.08 18.90 -14.80
CA LEU A 59 -6.80 18.27 -14.61
C LEU A 59 -6.65 17.69 -13.19
N PHE A 60 -6.19 16.45 -13.10
CA PHE A 60 -5.68 15.82 -11.88
C PHE A 60 -4.17 15.69 -11.97
N LEU A 61 -3.44 16.35 -11.05
CA LEU A 61 -1.98 16.35 -11.05
C LEU A 61 -1.44 15.67 -9.80
N PRO A 62 -0.98 14.39 -9.90
CA PRO A 62 -0.28 13.74 -8.81
C PRO A 62 1.17 14.20 -8.72
N VAL A 63 1.66 14.38 -7.48
CA VAL A 63 3.04 14.77 -7.17
C VAL A 63 3.49 13.95 -5.97
N ASN A 64 4.56 13.17 -6.12
CA ASN A 64 5.22 12.54 -4.98
C ASN A 64 6.25 13.50 -4.39
N CYS A 65 6.01 13.94 -3.15
CA CYS A 65 6.86 14.92 -2.46
C CYS A 65 8.19 14.33 -1.96
N GLY A 66 8.27 13.01 -1.80
CA GLY A 66 9.50 12.33 -1.37
C GLY A 66 10.43 11.89 -2.51
N ALA A 67 9.95 11.93 -3.76
CA ALA A 67 10.70 11.41 -4.91
C ALA A 67 11.76 12.37 -5.49
N LEU A 68 11.74 13.66 -5.13
CA LEU A 68 12.55 14.69 -5.75
C LEU A 68 13.44 15.41 -4.71
N PRO A 69 14.65 15.85 -5.12
CA PRO A 69 15.44 16.80 -4.33
C PRO A 69 14.64 18.07 -4.03
N GLU A 70 14.85 18.68 -2.86
CA GLU A 70 14.10 19.83 -2.35
C GLU A 70 13.99 21.00 -3.33
N THR A 71 15.12 21.37 -3.97
CA THR A 71 15.16 22.49 -4.92
C THR A 71 14.35 22.23 -6.18
N LEU A 72 14.31 20.99 -6.63
CA LEU A 72 13.51 20.59 -7.78
C LEU A 72 12.02 20.52 -7.41
N LEU A 73 11.69 19.99 -6.23
CA LEU A 73 10.32 19.95 -5.74
C LEU A 73 9.74 21.36 -5.61
N GLU A 74 10.51 22.31 -5.06
CA GLU A 74 10.09 23.70 -4.95
C GLU A 74 9.77 24.33 -6.30
N SER A 75 10.71 24.20 -7.24
CA SER A 75 10.56 24.71 -8.60
C SER A 75 9.39 24.04 -9.34
N LEU A 76 9.20 22.74 -9.14
CA LEU A 76 8.10 21.99 -9.74
C LEU A 76 6.74 22.45 -9.22
N LEU A 77 6.60 22.59 -7.89
CA LEU A 77 5.32 22.98 -7.27
C LEU A 77 4.95 24.44 -7.55
N PHE A 78 5.88 25.36 -7.32
CA PHE A 78 5.60 26.81 -7.31
C PHE A 78 6.07 27.56 -8.55
N GLY A 79 6.90 26.92 -9.39
CA GLY A 79 7.50 27.55 -10.56
C GLY A 79 8.70 28.42 -10.24
N HIS A 80 9.39 28.91 -11.27
CA HIS A 80 10.52 29.81 -11.13
C HIS A 80 10.64 30.82 -12.26
N MET A 81 11.27 31.94 -11.94
CA MET A 81 11.66 32.96 -12.93
C MET A 81 13.04 32.64 -13.50
N LYS A 82 13.28 33.05 -14.75
CA LYS A 82 14.60 32.94 -15.37
C LYS A 82 15.66 33.64 -14.51
N GLY A 83 16.78 32.96 -14.29
CA GLY A 83 17.91 33.47 -13.50
C GLY A 83 17.75 33.38 -11.98
N SER A 84 16.72 32.77 -11.46
CA SER A 84 16.47 32.66 -10.01
C SER A 84 17.43 31.70 -9.29
N PHE A 85 18.03 30.75 -10.02
CA PHE A 85 19.08 29.86 -9.53
C PHE A 85 19.95 29.36 -10.69
N THR A 86 21.07 28.69 -10.39
CA THR A 86 21.95 28.08 -11.40
C THR A 86 21.23 26.99 -12.16
N GLY A 87 20.93 27.21 -13.44
CA GLY A 87 20.12 26.27 -14.26
C GLY A 87 18.72 26.78 -14.62
N ALA A 88 18.29 27.94 -14.08
CA ALA A 88 17.01 28.55 -14.42
C ALA A 88 17.13 29.35 -15.76
N PHE A 89 17.23 28.64 -16.87
CA PHE A 89 17.42 29.25 -18.20
C PHE A 89 16.18 29.92 -18.78
N ALA A 90 14.99 29.54 -18.31
CA ALA A 90 13.70 30.07 -18.74
C ALA A 90 12.75 30.24 -17.55
N ASN A 91 11.65 30.96 -17.74
CA ASN A 91 10.55 30.97 -16.79
C ASN A 91 9.84 29.60 -16.85
N GLN A 92 9.49 29.02 -15.69
CA GLN A 92 8.74 27.78 -15.61
C GLN A 92 7.51 27.96 -14.73
N GLU A 93 6.37 27.59 -15.27
CA GLU A 93 5.10 27.56 -14.54
C GLU A 93 5.06 26.37 -13.59
N GLY A 94 4.65 26.60 -12.32
CA GLY A 94 4.53 25.57 -11.31
C GLY A 94 3.27 24.71 -11.46
N LEU A 95 3.27 23.54 -10.82
CA LEU A 95 2.12 22.61 -10.88
C LEU A 95 0.85 23.21 -10.26
N PHE A 96 0.96 24.07 -9.24
CA PHE A 96 -0.19 24.77 -8.69
C PHE A 96 -0.85 25.71 -9.72
N GLU A 97 -0.09 26.33 -10.60
CA GLU A 97 -0.66 27.14 -11.69
C GLU A 97 -1.28 26.25 -12.78
N LYS A 98 -0.56 25.20 -13.18
CA LYS A 98 -1.02 24.24 -14.20
C LYS A 98 -2.30 23.53 -13.79
N ALA A 99 -2.47 23.23 -12.48
CA ALA A 99 -3.67 22.59 -11.92
C ALA A 99 -4.86 23.54 -11.77
N ARG A 100 -4.79 24.77 -12.29
CA ARG A 100 -5.87 25.77 -12.15
C ARG A 100 -7.23 25.22 -12.60
N GLY A 101 -8.24 25.35 -11.72
CA GLY A 101 -9.59 24.79 -11.91
C GLY A 101 -9.68 23.30 -11.67
N GLY A 102 -8.56 22.61 -11.46
CA GLY A 102 -8.46 21.18 -11.25
C GLY A 102 -8.13 20.77 -9.81
N THR A 103 -7.44 19.64 -9.68
CA THR A 103 -7.03 19.05 -8.39
C THR A 103 -5.54 18.72 -8.44
N ILE A 104 -4.81 19.10 -7.38
CA ILE A 104 -3.45 18.61 -7.12
C ILE A 104 -3.49 17.56 -6.02
N PHE A 105 -2.79 16.46 -6.23
CA PHE A 105 -2.63 15.39 -5.24
C PHE A 105 -1.17 15.33 -4.80
N LEU A 106 -0.92 15.62 -3.53
CA LEU A 106 0.39 15.64 -2.89
C LEU A 106 0.59 14.34 -2.13
N ASP A 107 1.26 13.37 -2.75
CA ASP A 107 1.60 12.12 -2.08
C ASP A 107 2.88 12.28 -1.25
N GLU A 108 2.99 11.50 -0.18
CA GLU A 108 4.10 11.57 0.79
C GLU A 108 4.30 12.98 1.36
N ILE A 109 3.20 13.68 1.71
CA ILE A 109 3.26 15.07 2.20
C ILE A 109 4.10 15.22 3.49
N GLY A 110 4.28 14.14 4.27
CA GLY A 110 5.14 14.12 5.44
C GLY A 110 6.64 14.24 5.14
N GLU A 111 7.04 14.11 3.86
CA GLU A 111 8.43 14.25 3.42
C GLU A 111 8.80 15.68 3.01
N ILE A 112 7.81 16.60 2.95
CA ILE A 112 8.05 17.97 2.46
C ILE A 112 8.95 18.77 3.43
N PRO A 113 10.03 19.41 2.95
CA PRO A 113 10.93 20.20 3.77
C PRO A 113 10.22 21.37 4.45
N GLN A 114 10.67 21.76 5.65
CA GLN A 114 10.03 22.82 6.45
C GLN A 114 9.86 24.16 5.72
N HIS A 115 10.83 24.58 4.93
CA HIS A 115 10.72 25.85 4.18
C HIS A 115 9.63 25.79 3.11
N LEU A 116 9.36 24.61 2.52
CA LEU A 116 8.27 24.42 1.58
C LEU A 116 6.91 24.32 2.26
N GLN A 117 6.86 23.85 3.51
CA GLN A 117 5.63 23.81 4.30
C GLN A 117 5.03 25.22 4.46
N VAL A 118 5.87 26.26 4.64
CA VAL A 118 5.41 27.66 4.70
C VAL A 118 4.78 28.12 3.39
N LYS A 119 5.37 27.74 2.26
CA LYS A 119 4.83 28.09 0.93
C LYS A 119 3.53 27.35 0.64
N LEU A 120 3.46 26.08 1.03
CA LEU A 120 2.25 25.27 0.90
C LEU A 120 1.10 25.82 1.76
N LEU A 121 1.37 26.24 2.99
CA LEU A 121 0.38 26.89 3.85
C LEU A 121 -0.23 28.12 3.18
N ARG A 122 0.59 28.99 2.58
CA ARG A 122 0.09 30.15 1.81
C ARG A 122 -0.80 29.74 0.64
N ALA A 123 -0.40 28.69 -0.10
CA ALA A 123 -1.23 28.14 -1.19
C ALA A 123 -2.61 27.64 -0.71
N LEU A 124 -2.65 27.05 0.49
CA LEU A 124 -3.90 26.53 1.07
C LEU A 124 -4.80 27.60 1.67
N GLU A 125 -4.21 28.63 2.31
CA GLU A 125 -4.95 29.67 3.02
C GLU A 125 -5.30 30.86 2.13
N ALA A 126 -4.27 31.50 1.57
CA ALA A 126 -4.42 32.70 0.75
C ALA A 126 -4.84 32.39 -0.69
N LYS A 127 -4.78 31.11 -1.11
CA LYS A 127 -4.94 30.72 -2.52
C LYS A 127 -3.96 31.45 -3.45
N GLU A 128 -2.75 31.65 -2.97
CA GLU A 128 -1.68 32.32 -3.67
C GLU A 128 -0.37 31.55 -3.59
N ILE A 129 0.38 31.59 -4.66
CA ILE A 129 1.75 31.07 -4.72
C ILE A 129 2.72 32.19 -5.10
N LEU A 130 3.98 32.03 -4.68
CA LEU A 130 5.07 32.92 -5.05
C LEU A 130 6.15 32.11 -5.80
N PRO A 131 6.29 32.26 -7.13
CA PRO A 131 7.34 31.58 -7.87
C PRO A 131 8.74 31.97 -7.39
N ILE A 132 9.72 31.08 -7.50
CA ILE A 132 11.10 31.35 -7.09
C ILE A 132 11.63 32.51 -7.91
N GLY A 133 12.21 33.52 -7.24
CA GLY A 133 12.72 34.74 -7.88
C GLY A 133 11.65 35.79 -8.25
N SER A 134 10.37 35.52 -7.92
CA SER A 134 9.29 36.50 -8.09
C SER A 134 8.98 37.22 -6.78
N THR A 135 8.59 38.50 -6.88
CA THR A 135 8.05 39.30 -5.76
C THR A 135 6.53 39.44 -5.85
N THR A 136 5.93 39.01 -6.95
CA THR A 136 4.49 39.15 -7.20
C THR A 136 3.79 37.83 -6.94
N PRO A 137 2.85 37.73 -5.97
CA PRO A 137 2.06 36.54 -5.75
C PRO A 137 1.09 36.30 -6.93
N ARG A 138 0.78 35.04 -7.18
CA ARG A 138 -0.15 34.62 -8.23
C ARG A 138 -1.32 33.86 -7.57
N HIS A 139 -2.53 34.27 -7.89
CA HIS A 139 -3.73 33.62 -7.39
C HIS A 139 -3.95 32.27 -8.08
N ILE A 140 -4.34 31.27 -7.28
CA ILE A 140 -4.63 29.91 -7.72
C ILE A 140 -6.05 29.47 -7.29
N ASP A 141 -6.73 28.73 -8.16
CA ASP A 141 -7.96 28.00 -7.83
C ASP A 141 -7.69 26.50 -8.06
N VAL A 142 -7.26 25.82 -6.99
CA VAL A 142 -6.89 24.42 -7.04
C VAL A 142 -7.46 23.71 -5.81
N ARG A 143 -8.08 22.55 -6.02
CA ARG A 143 -8.41 21.64 -4.93
C ARG A 143 -7.18 20.85 -4.53
N VAL A 144 -6.89 20.75 -3.23
CA VAL A 144 -5.73 20.00 -2.72
C VAL A 144 -6.21 18.73 -2.03
N LEU A 145 -5.63 17.61 -2.45
CA LEU A 145 -5.68 16.32 -1.77
C LEU A 145 -4.25 15.99 -1.32
N ALA A 146 -4.07 15.48 -0.13
CA ALA A 146 -2.76 15.11 0.41
C ALA A 146 -2.79 13.67 0.92
N ALA A 147 -1.67 12.96 0.80
CA ALA A 147 -1.54 11.62 1.36
C ALA A 147 -0.21 11.44 2.10
N THR A 148 -0.22 10.57 3.10
CA THR A 148 0.97 10.23 3.88
C THR A 148 0.84 8.83 4.50
N ASN A 149 1.97 8.18 4.72
CA ASN A 149 2.11 7.00 5.55
C ASN A 149 2.68 7.33 6.94
N ARG A 150 3.08 8.59 7.17
CA ARG A 150 3.61 9.06 8.46
C ARG A 150 2.47 9.53 9.38
N ASP A 151 2.68 9.38 10.67
CA ASP A 151 1.87 10.01 11.71
C ASP A 151 2.26 11.50 11.82
N LEU A 152 1.50 12.37 11.14
CA LEU A 152 1.82 13.81 11.11
C LEU A 152 1.75 14.46 12.49
N GLN A 153 0.94 13.94 13.44
CA GLN A 153 0.93 14.47 14.80
C GLN A 153 2.27 14.26 15.49
N LYS A 154 2.86 13.07 15.36
CA LYS A 154 4.21 12.81 15.87
C LYS A 154 5.28 13.63 15.16
N GLU A 155 5.10 13.90 13.85
CA GLU A 155 6.00 14.78 13.11
C GLU A 155 5.92 16.24 13.61
N VAL A 156 4.72 16.72 14.00
CA VAL A 156 4.50 18.02 14.65
C VAL A 156 5.17 18.07 16.03
N GLU A 157 4.91 17.08 16.88
CA GLU A 157 5.56 16.97 18.21
C GLU A 157 7.09 16.93 18.10
N GLY A 158 7.61 16.26 17.05
CA GLY A 158 9.04 16.20 16.75
C GLY A 158 9.61 17.46 16.09
N GLY A 159 8.82 18.49 15.83
CA GLY A 159 9.25 19.74 15.19
C GLY A 159 9.63 19.59 13.71
N ARG A 160 9.31 18.47 13.05
CA ARG A 160 9.60 18.21 11.64
C ARG A 160 8.46 18.65 10.71
N PHE A 161 7.24 18.76 11.24
CA PHE A 161 6.08 19.26 10.51
C PHE A 161 5.45 20.42 11.27
N ARG A 162 4.96 21.44 10.54
CA ARG A 162 4.36 22.63 11.17
C ARG A 162 2.93 22.31 11.59
N GLU A 163 2.58 22.74 12.78
CA GLU A 163 1.27 22.55 13.39
C GLU A 163 0.15 23.27 12.60
N ASP A 164 0.42 24.51 12.12
CA ASP A 164 -0.52 25.29 11.32
C ASP A 164 -0.85 24.61 9.99
N LEU A 165 0.14 24.06 9.31
CA LEU A 165 -0.06 23.31 8.08
C LEU A 165 -0.82 22.00 8.33
N TYR A 166 -0.51 21.28 9.42
CA TYR A 166 -1.23 20.06 9.80
C TYR A 166 -2.74 20.32 9.93
N TYR A 167 -3.15 21.33 10.71
CA TYR A 167 -4.57 21.65 10.85
C TYR A 167 -5.22 22.10 9.53
N ARG A 168 -4.47 22.72 8.64
CA ARG A 168 -5.01 23.14 7.34
C ARG A 168 -5.15 21.98 6.35
N LEU A 169 -4.31 20.96 6.44
CA LEU A 169 -4.41 19.74 5.65
C LEU A 169 -5.47 18.79 6.20
N ASN A 170 -5.55 18.65 7.51
CA ASN A 170 -6.41 17.70 8.21
C ASN A 170 -7.81 18.28 8.50
N ILE A 171 -8.47 18.88 7.48
CA ILE A 171 -9.88 19.29 7.58
C ILE A 171 -10.80 18.07 7.52
N MET A 172 -10.48 17.13 6.64
CA MET A 172 -11.14 15.83 6.50
C MET A 172 -10.09 14.76 6.35
N GLU A 173 -10.12 13.75 7.22
CA GLU A 173 -9.20 12.62 7.16
C GLU A 173 -9.93 11.38 6.63
N ILE A 174 -9.26 10.65 5.72
CA ILE A 174 -9.66 9.33 5.26
C ILE A 174 -8.52 8.37 5.56
N HIS A 175 -8.72 7.51 6.55
CA HIS A 175 -7.76 6.47 6.89
C HIS A 175 -8.04 5.18 6.11
N ILE A 176 -7.03 4.67 5.38
CA ILE A 176 -7.11 3.40 4.66
C ILE A 176 -6.46 2.32 5.51
N PRO A 177 -7.21 1.32 5.98
CA PRO A 177 -6.67 0.25 6.82
C PRO A 177 -5.69 -0.63 6.03
N PRO A 178 -4.66 -1.17 6.69
CA PRO A 178 -3.74 -2.13 6.07
C PRO A 178 -4.48 -3.40 5.63
N LEU A 179 -3.92 -4.11 4.66
CA LEU A 179 -4.54 -5.32 4.08
C LEU A 179 -4.72 -6.43 5.12
N SER A 180 -3.84 -6.51 6.12
CA SER A 180 -3.94 -7.44 7.25
C SER A 180 -5.20 -7.27 8.11
N GLN A 181 -5.81 -6.07 8.11
CA GLN A 181 -7.08 -5.80 8.81
C GLN A 181 -8.33 -6.02 7.95
N ARG A 182 -8.15 -6.42 6.68
CA ARG A 182 -9.23 -6.68 5.74
C ARG A 182 -8.97 -7.94 4.88
N PRO A 183 -8.64 -9.09 5.49
CA PRO A 183 -8.29 -10.31 4.75
C PRO A 183 -9.40 -10.80 3.84
N GLU A 184 -10.68 -10.47 4.14
CA GLU A 184 -11.82 -10.80 3.30
C GLU A 184 -11.83 -10.11 1.94
N ASP A 185 -10.99 -9.08 1.72
CA ASP A 185 -10.83 -8.42 0.43
C ASP A 185 -9.83 -9.14 -0.47
N ILE A 186 -8.94 -9.96 0.09
CA ILE A 186 -7.86 -10.64 -0.64
C ILE A 186 -8.37 -11.49 -1.81
N PRO A 187 -9.43 -12.31 -1.68
CA PRO A 187 -9.93 -13.09 -2.81
C PRO A 187 -10.35 -12.23 -4.00
N LEU A 188 -11.02 -11.11 -3.77
CA LEU A 188 -11.45 -10.18 -4.81
C LEU A 188 -10.25 -9.45 -5.44
N LEU A 189 -9.27 -9.06 -4.60
CA LEU A 189 -8.03 -8.45 -5.08
C LEU A 189 -7.25 -9.42 -5.98
N VAL A 190 -7.10 -10.69 -5.57
CA VAL A 190 -6.42 -11.71 -6.38
C VAL A 190 -7.10 -11.90 -7.72
N GLU A 191 -8.44 -12.03 -7.73
CA GLU A 191 -9.20 -12.15 -8.99
C GLU A 191 -9.00 -10.93 -9.90
N HIS A 192 -9.03 -9.73 -9.34
CA HIS A 192 -8.80 -8.49 -10.08
C HIS A 192 -7.37 -8.42 -10.64
N LEU A 193 -6.36 -8.76 -9.83
CA LEU A 193 -4.95 -8.73 -10.24
C LEU A 193 -4.65 -9.75 -11.33
N ILE A 194 -5.22 -10.96 -11.25
CA ILE A 194 -5.11 -11.96 -12.32
C ILE A 194 -5.71 -11.42 -13.63
N LYS A 195 -6.89 -10.81 -13.57
CA LYS A 195 -7.52 -10.19 -14.75
C LYS A 195 -6.68 -9.06 -15.34
N LYS A 196 -6.05 -8.25 -14.47
CA LYS A 196 -5.16 -7.15 -14.86
C LYS A 196 -3.92 -7.67 -15.59
N HIS A 197 -3.23 -8.67 -15.01
CA HIS A 197 -1.95 -9.15 -15.54
C HIS A 197 -2.08 -10.13 -16.72
N ASN A 198 -3.22 -10.79 -16.90
CA ASN A 198 -3.42 -11.71 -18.04
C ASN A 198 -3.05 -11.11 -19.40
N PRO A 199 -3.58 -9.93 -19.81
CA PRO A 199 -3.21 -9.33 -21.08
C PRO A 199 -1.77 -8.85 -21.14
N GLU A 200 -1.20 -8.38 -20.03
CA GLU A 200 0.18 -7.88 -19.94
C GLU A 200 1.21 -9.00 -20.11
N LEU A 201 0.89 -10.18 -19.57
CA LEU A 201 1.77 -11.35 -19.58
C LEU A 201 1.47 -12.36 -20.71
N ASN A 202 0.45 -12.08 -21.55
CA ASN A 202 -0.07 -13.03 -22.54
C ASN A 202 -0.44 -14.40 -21.92
N LYS A 203 -1.06 -14.38 -20.75
CA LYS A 203 -1.53 -15.56 -20.01
C LYS A 203 -3.07 -15.58 -19.98
N ASN A 204 -3.64 -16.72 -19.59
CA ASN A 204 -5.09 -16.92 -19.53
C ASN A 204 -5.51 -17.61 -18.22
N PHE A 205 -4.96 -17.14 -17.09
CA PHE A 205 -5.36 -17.65 -15.80
C PHE A 205 -6.82 -17.31 -15.49
N THR A 206 -7.58 -18.30 -15.05
CA THR A 206 -9.00 -18.16 -14.69
C THR A 206 -9.19 -17.81 -13.20
N GLY A 207 -8.16 -18.03 -12.38
CA GLY A 207 -8.19 -17.77 -10.95
C GLY A 207 -7.04 -18.45 -10.20
N ALA A 208 -7.16 -18.49 -8.88
CA ALA A 208 -6.27 -19.21 -7.99
C ALA A 208 -7.05 -20.29 -7.23
N ASP A 209 -6.37 -21.33 -6.78
CA ASP A 209 -6.99 -22.40 -5.99
C ASP A 209 -7.29 -21.93 -4.56
N GLU A 210 -8.22 -22.63 -3.88
CA GLU A 210 -8.64 -22.27 -2.53
C GLU A 210 -7.49 -22.28 -1.51
N ASP A 211 -6.54 -23.20 -1.67
CA ASP A 211 -5.37 -23.30 -0.80
C ASP A 211 -4.45 -22.10 -0.95
N VAL A 212 -4.31 -21.59 -2.17
CA VAL A 212 -3.61 -20.33 -2.46
C VAL A 212 -4.30 -19.17 -1.74
N ILE A 213 -5.60 -19.03 -1.92
CA ILE A 213 -6.39 -17.95 -1.29
C ILE A 213 -6.27 -18.02 0.23
N ARG A 214 -6.42 -19.22 0.84
CA ARG A 214 -6.27 -19.40 2.30
C ARG A 214 -4.88 -19.00 2.79
N THR A 215 -3.84 -19.38 2.06
CA THR A 215 -2.46 -19.01 2.36
C THR A 215 -2.29 -17.50 2.31
N LEU A 216 -2.70 -16.84 1.22
CA LEU A 216 -2.59 -15.39 1.06
C LEU A 216 -3.37 -14.61 2.14
N MET A 217 -4.56 -15.11 2.55
CA MET A 217 -5.35 -14.49 3.63
C MET A 217 -4.69 -14.56 5.01
N SER A 218 -3.77 -15.50 5.24
CA SER A 218 -3.07 -15.68 6.51
C SER A 218 -1.82 -14.81 6.68
N LEU A 219 -1.41 -14.10 5.62
CA LEU A 219 -0.16 -13.33 5.58
C LEU A 219 -0.30 -11.91 6.15
N PRO A 220 0.76 -11.37 6.75
CA PRO A 220 0.71 -10.03 7.38
C PRO A 220 0.74 -8.86 6.40
N TRP A 221 1.12 -9.06 5.13
CA TRP A 221 1.14 -8.08 4.03
C TRP A 221 1.70 -6.71 4.42
N LYS A 222 2.97 -6.62 4.81
CA LYS A 222 3.62 -5.37 5.21
C LYS A 222 3.62 -4.31 4.12
N GLY A 223 3.74 -4.73 2.86
CA GLY A 223 3.62 -3.88 1.66
C GLY A 223 2.19 -3.78 1.10
N ASN A 224 1.19 -4.31 1.84
CA ASN A 224 -0.22 -4.22 1.50
C ASN A 224 -0.58 -4.72 0.09
N VAL A 225 -1.44 -4.00 -0.63
CA VAL A 225 -1.91 -4.40 -1.98
C VAL A 225 -0.75 -4.39 -2.99
N ARG A 226 0.24 -3.50 -2.82
CA ARG A 226 1.42 -3.48 -3.71
C ARG A 226 2.27 -4.75 -3.56
N GLU A 227 2.42 -5.27 -2.36
CA GLU A 227 3.11 -6.54 -2.13
C GLU A 227 2.31 -7.72 -2.71
N LEU A 228 0.98 -7.74 -2.51
CA LEU A 228 0.11 -8.74 -3.10
C LEU A 228 0.16 -8.71 -4.63
N ASP A 229 0.11 -7.53 -5.26
CA ASP A 229 0.22 -7.32 -6.70
C ASP A 229 1.53 -7.93 -7.24
N ASN A 230 2.66 -7.60 -6.63
CA ASN A 230 3.97 -8.14 -7.01
C ASN A 230 4.04 -9.67 -6.85
N VAL A 231 3.45 -10.24 -5.80
CA VAL A 231 3.42 -11.70 -5.58
C VAL A 231 2.59 -12.39 -6.66
N ILE A 232 1.41 -11.87 -6.98
CA ILE A 232 0.56 -12.44 -8.03
C ILE A 232 1.23 -12.33 -9.41
N GLU A 233 1.78 -11.16 -9.75
CA GLU A 233 2.52 -10.96 -11.01
C GLU A 233 3.68 -11.94 -11.14
N HIS A 234 4.55 -12.03 -10.11
CA HIS A 234 5.67 -12.97 -10.09
C HIS A 234 5.21 -14.42 -10.26
N THR A 235 4.16 -14.81 -9.55
CA THR A 235 3.59 -16.17 -9.65
C THR A 235 3.09 -16.44 -11.06
N MET A 236 2.33 -15.52 -11.66
CA MET A 236 1.79 -15.69 -13.01
C MET A 236 2.87 -15.75 -14.09
N ILE A 237 4.02 -15.09 -13.90
CA ILE A 237 5.15 -15.19 -14.84
C ILE A 237 5.68 -16.61 -14.88
N LEU A 238 5.82 -17.28 -13.73
CA LEU A 238 6.48 -18.58 -13.61
C LEU A 238 5.51 -19.76 -13.75
N ALA A 239 4.24 -19.58 -13.33
CA ALA A 239 3.25 -20.64 -13.35
C ALA A 239 2.83 -21.05 -14.76
N GLU A 240 2.52 -22.32 -14.92
CA GLU A 240 1.94 -22.92 -16.13
C GLU A 240 0.50 -23.38 -15.86
N GLY A 241 -0.35 -23.41 -16.91
CA GLY A 241 -1.75 -23.81 -16.80
C GLY A 241 -2.72 -22.63 -16.74
N ASP A 242 -3.92 -22.88 -16.25
CA ASP A 242 -5.05 -21.93 -16.24
C ASP A 242 -5.48 -21.48 -14.84
N ARG A 243 -4.88 -22.06 -13.77
CA ARG A 243 -5.09 -21.69 -12.37
C ARG A 243 -3.76 -21.60 -11.63
N ILE A 244 -3.66 -20.67 -10.70
CA ILE A 244 -2.51 -20.56 -9.80
C ILE A 244 -2.65 -21.63 -8.70
N LEU A 245 -1.63 -22.48 -8.57
CA LEU A 245 -1.54 -23.53 -7.59
C LEU A 245 -0.62 -23.12 -6.42
N LEU A 246 -0.71 -23.83 -5.29
CA LEU A 246 0.09 -23.51 -4.10
C LEU A 246 1.61 -23.65 -4.37
N GLU A 247 2.00 -24.59 -5.23
CA GLU A 247 3.39 -24.81 -5.65
C GLU A 247 3.97 -23.70 -6.51
N ASP A 248 3.11 -22.90 -7.16
CA ASP A 248 3.53 -21.76 -7.98
C ASP A 248 3.92 -20.54 -7.12
N LEU A 249 3.42 -20.47 -5.87
CA LEU A 249 3.74 -19.36 -4.99
C LEU A 249 5.22 -19.36 -4.61
N PRO A 250 5.84 -18.17 -4.45
CA PRO A 250 7.19 -18.07 -3.94
C PRO A 250 7.36 -18.82 -2.61
N ILE A 251 8.46 -19.58 -2.47
CA ILE A 251 8.75 -20.38 -1.27
C ILE A 251 8.67 -19.54 0.02
N SER A 252 9.12 -18.28 -0.04
CA SER A 252 9.05 -17.35 1.09
C SER A 252 7.61 -17.10 1.55
N ILE A 253 6.66 -17.00 0.62
CA ILE A 253 5.23 -16.80 0.89
C ILE A 253 4.62 -18.05 1.52
N VAL A 254 4.90 -19.21 0.95
CA VAL A 254 4.41 -20.50 1.48
C VAL A 254 4.97 -20.76 2.88
N ALA A 255 6.25 -20.48 3.11
CA ALA A 255 6.90 -20.66 4.40
C ALA A 255 6.29 -19.77 5.49
N ILE A 256 5.96 -18.51 5.19
CA ILE A 256 5.27 -17.60 6.14
C ILE A 256 3.83 -18.06 6.38
N GLY A 257 3.09 -18.44 5.35
CA GLY A 257 1.70 -18.89 5.46
C GLY A 257 1.55 -20.24 6.21
N GLN A 258 2.56 -21.09 6.14
CA GLN A 258 2.65 -22.33 6.91
C GLN A 258 3.29 -22.15 8.30
N ALA A 259 3.92 -21.01 8.57
CA ALA A 259 4.40 -20.66 9.89
C ALA A 259 3.19 -20.42 10.79
N ASN A 260 2.90 -21.47 11.58
CA ASN A 260 1.83 -21.56 12.56
C ASN A 260 1.69 -20.25 13.39
N PRO A 261 0.46 -19.82 13.78
CA PRO A 261 0.20 -18.60 14.55
C PRO A 261 0.88 -18.51 15.93
N ALA A 262 1.61 -19.53 16.33
CA ALA A 262 2.44 -19.51 17.54
C ALA A 262 3.90 -19.19 17.20
N PHE A 263 4.18 -18.00 16.61
CA PHE A 263 5.54 -17.49 16.60
C PHE A 263 5.98 -17.28 18.05
N THR A 264 6.80 -18.20 18.55
CA THR A 264 7.38 -18.06 19.89
C THR A 264 8.78 -17.50 19.79
N TYR A 265 9.09 -16.44 20.57
CA TYR A 265 10.44 -15.89 20.72
C TYR A 265 11.36 -16.85 21.47
N ASN A 266 10.82 -17.88 22.12
CA ASN A 266 11.57 -18.89 22.82
C ASN A 266 12.14 -19.90 21.83
N LEU A 267 13.45 -19.92 21.67
CA LEU A 267 14.14 -20.84 20.74
C LEU A 267 13.80 -22.31 20.99
N LYS A 268 13.65 -22.71 22.26
CA LYS A 268 13.30 -24.08 22.64
C LYS A 268 11.91 -24.48 22.15
N ASP A 269 10.94 -23.57 22.28
CA ASP A 269 9.58 -23.83 21.81
C ASP A 269 9.49 -23.81 20.28
N ALA A 270 10.25 -22.92 19.61
CA ALA A 270 10.35 -22.90 18.16
C ALA A 270 10.94 -24.19 17.60
N LEU A 271 12.03 -24.68 18.19
CA LEU A 271 12.64 -25.96 17.80
C LEU A 271 11.68 -27.13 18.03
N ARG A 272 10.95 -27.13 19.15
CA ARG A 272 9.98 -28.18 19.46
C ARG A 272 8.81 -28.22 18.45
N GLN A 273 8.33 -27.05 18.02
CA GLN A 273 7.30 -26.96 16.99
C GLN A 273 7.79 -27.43 15.64
N TYR A 274 8.99 -27.00 15.22
CA TYR A 274 9.62 -27.44 13.97
C TYR A 274 9.81 -28.96 13.95
N GLU A 275 10.34 -29.52 15.04
CA GLU A 275 10.55 -30.95 15.20
C GLU A 275 9.22 -31.73 15.09
N LYS A 276 8.16 -31.25 15.74
CA LYS A 276 6.81 -31.84 15.65
C LYS A 276 6.32 -31.89 14.21
N GLN A 277 6.37 -30.75 13.50
CA GLN A 277 5.91 -30.68 12.11
C GLN A 277 6.75 -31.54 11.17
N HIS A 278 8.05 -31.59 11.37
CA HIS A 278 8.93 -32.40 10.54
C HIS A 278 8.66 -33.89 10.69
N ILE A 279 8.46 -34.38 11.93
CA ILE A 279 8.11 -35.77 12.20
C ILE A 279 6.75 -36.11 11.58
N ILE A 280 5.73 -35.26 11.71
CA ILE A 280 4.40 -35.48 11.11
C ILE A 280 4.52 -35.61 9.59
N ARG A 281 5.24 -34.71 8.92
CA ARG A 281 5.43 -34.75 7.45
C ARG A 281 6.07 -36.05 7.00
N VAL A 282 7.10 -36.50 7.70
CA VAL A 282 7.79 -37.76 7.34
C VAL A 282 6.87 -38.95 7.58
N LEU A 283 6.09 -38.97 8.66
CA LEU A 283 5.10 -40.03 8.92
C LEU A 283 4.03 -40.07 7.82
N ASP A 284 3.51 -38.93 7.39
CA ASP A 284 2.53 -38.86 6.32
C ASP A 284 3.10 -39.33 4.97
N GLN A 285 4.36 -38.97 4.67
CA GLN A 285 5.05 -39.38 3.43
C GLN A 285 5.25 -40.90 3.33
N VAL A 286 5.44 -41.61 4.47
CA VAL A 286 5.65 -43.04 4.51
C VAL A 286 4.37 -43.82 4.91
N GLY A 287 3.19 -43.17 4.83
CA GLY A 287 1.92 -43.81 5.14
C GLY A 287 1.82 -44.30 6.59
N GLN A 288 2.37 -43.56 7.55
CA GLN A 288 2.43 -43.85 8.99
C GLN A 288 3.30 -45.05 9.37
N ASP A 289 4.16 -45.55 8.48
CA ASP A 289 5.13 -46.59 8.84
C ASP A 289 6.26 -46.01 9.70
N ARG A 290 6.17 -46.23 11.00
CA ARG A 290 7.12 -45.69 11.99
C ARG A 290 8.55 -46.23 11.85
N ARG A 291 8.72 -47.44 11.26
CA ARG A 291 10.06 -48.00 11.02
C ARG A 291 10.76 -47.31 9.86
N GLU A 292 10.02 -47.04 8.81
CA GLU A 292 10.50 -46.33 7.65
C GLU A 292 10.73 -44.84 7.96
N ALA A 293 9.82 -44.23 8.71
CA ALA A 293 10.00 -42.87 9.21
C ALA A 293 11.26 -42.71 10.07
N ALA A 294 11.53 -43.64 10.98
CA ALA A 294 12.74 -43.60 11.81
C ALA A 294 14.02 -43.67 10.98
N LYS A 295 14.03 -44.45 9.89
CA LYS A 295 15.18 -44.50 8.93
C LYS A 295 15.35 -43.20 8.18
N LEU A 296 14.27 -42.61 7.67
CA LEU A 296 14.34 -41.34 6.94
C LEU A 296 14.76 -40.17 7.83
N LEU A 297 14.37 -40.20 9.11
CA LEU A 297 14.76 -39.20 10.10
C LEU A 297 16.16 -39.43 10.69
N ASP A 298 16.86 -40.49 10.30
CA ASP A 298 18.16 -40.91 10.83
C ASP A 298 18.18 -40.99 12.38
N ILE A 299 17.12 -41.56 12.97
CA ILE A 299 17.03 -41.80 14.41
C ILE A 299 16.59 -43.25 14.72
N SER A 300 16.87 -43.69 15.93
CA SER A 300 16.39 -45.01 16.36
C SER A 300 14.86 -45.03 16.51
N LEU A 301 14.25 -46.18 16.28
CA LEU A 301 12.82 -46.34 16.42
C LEU A 301 12.34 -45.98 17.85
N SER A 302 13.12 -46.30 18.87
CA SER A 302 12.83 -45.92 20.26
C SER A 302 12.87 -44.40 20.49
N SER A 303 13.81 -43.73 19.82
CA SER A 303 13.86 -42.26 19.86
C SER A 303 12.64 -41.62 19.17
N LEU A 304 12.20 -42.19 18.05
CA LEU A 304 11.00 -41.71 17.36
C LEU A 304 9.75 -41.84 18.26
N TYR A 305 9.55 -43.02 18.91
CA TYR A 305 8.43 -43.21 19.83
C TYR A 305 8.44 -42.19 20.99
N ARG A 306 9.60 -41.97 21.62
CA ARG A 306 9.73 -40.98 22.68
C ARG A 306 9.37 -39.57 22.20
N LYS A 307 9.84 -39.17 21.01
CA LYS A 307 9.54 -37.84 20.42
C LYS A 307 8.06 -37.67 20.05
N ILE A 308 7.42 -38.73 19.54
CA ILE A 308 5.97 -38.75 19.27
C ILE A 308 5.19 -38.50 20.56
N GLU A 309 5.57 -39.14 21.68
CA GLU A 309 4.94 -38.96 22.99
C GLU A 309 5.22 -37.56 23.56
N GLU A 310 6.47 -37.11 23.60
CA GLU A 310 6.90 -35.80 24.10
C GLU A 310 6.24 -34.63 23.34
N LEU A 311 6.00 -34.78 22.04
CA LEU A 311 5.46 -33.76 21.16
C LEU A 311 3.94 -33.85 20.98
N GLY A 312 3.30 -34.89 21.57
CA GLY A 312 1.84 -35.12 21.49
C GLY A 312 1.40 -35.29 20.03
N ILE A 313 2.08 -36.14 19.27
CA ILE A 313 1.69 -36.52 17.91
C ILE A 313 0.79 -37.75 18.00
N THR A 314 -0.43 -37.67 17.48
CA THR A 314 -1.44 -38.74 17.48
C THR A 314 -1.44 -39.47 16.15
#